data_c7ff48952fdc9f37fd5e62e7163c70d5
#
_entry.id   c7ff48952fdc9f37fd5e62e7163c70d5
#
_cell.length_a   1.000
_cell.length_b   1.000
_cell.length_c   1.000
_cell.angle_alpha   90.00
_cell.angle_beta   90.00
_cell.angle_gamma   90.00
#
_symmetry.space_group_name_H-M   'P 1'
#
loop_
_entity.id
_entity.type
_entity.pdbx_description
1 polymer ?
#
loop_
_entity_poly.entity_id
_entity_poly.type
_entity_poly.pdbx_seq_one_letter_code
_entity_poly.pdbx_strand_id
1 'polypeptide(L)'
;MKVYVNGEILDEDKAVISVFDRGFLYGDGIFETVRSYGGVVFCLKDHLDRLYSSMKSLKIRQSLSNKEMEKAVYELLRINNLEDASIRITISRGISKQRVFNISQNEVANVVISAQSFIPRPIEFYEKGINADITHFKRNSQSLLSRFKALNYLESIIVRNEAIPKGSFETIFLNEFGYVCEGTVSNIFMVKGNKLMTPSLDCGVLPGITRKIVLELASYAALGTQEGKFKEEELKDSEEVFLTNSLIELIPVVKIDDRRIGNGRVGHLTQKIHSLYKELVKKEIKN
;
A
#
# COMPACT_ATOMS: atom_id res chain seq x y z
N MET A 1 -23.99 0.89 -4.91
CA MET A 1 -22.92 1.89 -5.03
C MET A 1 -22.58 2.09 -6.51
N LYS A 2 -22.02 3.24 -6.90
CA LYS A 2 -21.55 3.46 -8.27
C LYS A 2 -20.07 3.10 -8.40
N VAL A 3 -19.68 2.58 -9.55
CA VAL A 3 -18.33 2.15 -9.91
C VAL A 3 -17.99 2.73 -11.28
N TYR A 4 -16.77 3.23 -11.46
CA TYR A 4 -16.28 3.65 -12.75
C TYR A 4 -15.67 2.45 -13.49
N VAL A 5 -16.09 2.22 -14.72
CA VAL A 5 -15.56 1.17 -15.61
C VAL A 5 -15.34 1.75 -17.00
N ASN A 6 -14.10 1.86 -17.44
CA ASN A 6 -13.72 2.20 -18.82
C ASN A 6 -14.38 3.45 -19.41
N GLY A 7 -14.61 4.50 -18.63
CA GLY A 7 -15.23 5.75 -19.08
C GLY A 7 -16.68 5.93 -18.62
N GLU A 8 -17.30 4.89 -18.07
CA GLU A 8 -18.70 4.91 -17.65
C GLU A 8 -18.81 4.76 -16.13
N ILE A 9 -19.80 5.42 -15.52
CA ILE A 9 -20.16 5.25 -14.11
C ILE A 9 -21.44 4.40 -14.05
N LEU A 10 -21.30 3.19 -13.54
CA LEU A 10 -22.32 2.16 -13.52
C LEU A 10 -22.76 1.84 -12.08
N ASP A 11 -23.92 1.23 -11.93
CA ASP A 11 -24.29 0.55 -10.70
C ASP A 11 -23.37 -0.65 -10.46
N GLU A 12 -23.04 -0.96 -9.20
CA GLU A 12 -22.08 -2.01 -8.87
C GLU A 12 -22.48 -3.41 -9.38
N ASP A 13 -23.76 -3.68 -9.48
CA ASP A 13 -24.32 -4.91 -10.03
C ASP A 13 -24.17 -5.01 -11.58
N LYS A 14 -23.96 -3.87 -12.23
CA LYS A 14 -23.71 -3.75 -13.68
C LYS A 14 -22.25 -3.60 -14.03
N ALA A 15 -21.38 -3.34 -13.04
CA ALA A 15 -19.94 -3.16 -13.21
C ALA A 15 -19.24 -4.52 -13.39
N VAL A 16 -19.26 -5.04 -14.61
CA VAL A 16 -18.73 -6.38 -14.94
C VAL A 16 -17.45 -6.28 -15.79
N ILE A 17 -16.56 -7.23 -15.57
CA ILE A 17 -15.35 -7.43 -16.38
C ILE A 17 -15.45 -8.80 -17.07
N SER A 18 -15.00 -8.86 -18.32
CA SER A 18 -14.98 -10.10 -19.09
C SER A 18 -14.19 -11.21 -18.38
N VAL A 19 -14.69 -12.42 -18.41
CA VAL A 19 -13.96 -13.63 -17.95
C VAL A 19 -12.66 -13.87 -18.75
N PHE A 20 -12.48 -13.23 -19.89
CA PHE A 20 -11.26 -13.27 -20.69
C PHE A 20 -10.31 -12.10 -20.41
N ASP A 21 -10.61 -11.27 -19.42
CA ASP A 21 -9.68 -10.24 -18.96
C ASP A 21 -8.40 -10.86 -18.41
N ARG A 22 -7.25 -10.36 -18.81
CA ARG A 22 -5.95 -10.89 -18.40
C ARG A 22 -5.66 -10.67 -16.92
N GLY A 23 -6.23 -9.60 -16.32
CA GLY A 23 -6.17 -9.38 -14.88
C GLY A 23 -6.91 -10.50 -14.12
N PHE A 24 -8.08 -10.93 -14.62
CA PHE A 24 -8.83 -12.04 -14.04
C PHE A 24 -8.11 -13.39 -14.27
N LEU A 25 -7.63 -13.66 -15.49
CA LEU A 25 -7.03 -14.95 -15.86
C LEU A 25 -5.63 -15.15 -15.25
N TYR A 26 -4.81 -14.08 -15.17
CA TYR A 26 -3.37 -14.21 -14.90
C TYR A 26 -2.86 -13.25 -13.81
N GLY A 27 -3.71 -12.38 -13.27
CA GLY A 27 -3.23 -11.27 -12.44
C GLY A 27 -2.41 -10.22 -13.21
N ASP A 28 -2.57 -10.16 -14.56
CA ASP A 28 -1.83 -9.25 -15.44
C ASP A 28 -2.43 -7.84 -15.35
N GLY A 29 -2.02 -7.13 -14.31
CA GLY A 29 -2.49 -5.79 -13.99
C GLY A 29 -1.89 -5.27 -12.69
N ILE A 30 -2.24 -4.03 -12.37
CA ILE A 30 -1.76 -3.28 -11.22
C ILE A 30 -2.91 -2.53 -10.57
N PHE A 31 -2.69 -2.06 -9.34
CA PHE A 31 -3.69 -1.25 -8.66
C PHE A 31 -3.08 -0.20 -7.75
N GLU A 32 -3.87 0.79 -7.40
CA GLU A 32 -3.61 1.72 -6.32
C GLU A 32 -4.72 1.65 -5.28
N THR A 33 -4.37 1.96 -4.03
CA THR A 33 -5.31 2.18 -2.95
C THR A 33 -4.98 3.52 -2.34
N VAL A 34 -5.93 4.44 -2.42
CA VAL A 34 -5.79 5.80 -1.91
C VAL A 34 -6.89 6.11 -0.91
N ARG A 35 -6.68 7.10 -0.07
CA ARG A 35 -7.65 7.54 0.93
C ARG A 35 -8.04 8.98 0.68
N SER A 36 -9.32 9.31 0.80
CA SER A 36 -9.80 10.69 0.90
C SER A 36 -10.09 11.06 2.34
N TYR A 37 -9.92 12.33 2.64
CA TYR A 37 -10.21 12.97 3.91
C TYR A 37 -11.03 14.26 3.61
N GLY A 38 -12.26 14.32 4.08
CA GLY A 38 -13.15 15.46 3.81
C GLY A 38 -13.31 15.77 2.31
N GLY A 39 -13.38 14.75 1.46
CA GLY A 39 -13.51 14.88 0.00
C GLY A 39 -12.21 15.09 -0.77
N VAL A 40 -11.07 15.33 -0.11
CA VAL A 40 -9.76 15.50 -0.75
C VAL A 40 -8.98 14.19 -0.73
N VAL A 41 -8.53 13.73 -1.89
CA VAL A 41 -7.75 12.49 -2.03
C VAL A 41 -6.29 12.78 -1.74
N PHE A 42 -5.80 12.27 -0.62
CA PHE A 42 -4.45 12.54 -0.13
C PHE A 42 -3.38 11.96 -1.06
N CYS A 43 -2.43 12.80 -1.47
CA CYS A 43 -1.30 12.43 -2.36
C CYS A 43 -1.73 11.73 -3.65
N LEU A 44 -2.91 12.07 -4.22
CA LEU A 44 -3.40 11.43 -5.45
C LEU A 44 -2.39 11.49 -6.59
N LYS A 45 -1.71 12.62 -6.75
CA LYS A 45 -0.68 12.79 -7.79
C LYS A 45 0.44 11.76 -7.66
N ASP A 46 1.01 11.55 -6.47
CA ASP A 46 2.09 10.57 -6.25
C ASP A 46 1.62 9.15 -6.55
N HIS A 47 0.38 8.81 -6.17
CA HIS A 47 -0.22 7.52 -6.48
C HIS A 47 -0.40 7.32 -7.99
N LEU A 48 -0.88 8.32 -8.70
CA LEU A 48 -1.03 8.25 -10.15
C LEU A 48 0.33 8.19 -10.87
N ASP A 49 1.32 8.96 -10.41
CA ASP A 49 2.68 8.91 -10.96
C ASP A 49 3.28 7.50 -10.83
N ARG A 50 3.11 6.82 -9.67
CA ARG A 50 3.54 5.43 -9.48
C ARG A 50 2.75 4.46 -10.38
N LEU A 51 1.44 4.63 -10.49
CA LEU A 51 0.58 3.82 -11.34
C LEU A 51 1.04 3.88 -12.80
N TYR A 52 1.19 5.07 -13.34
CA TYR A 52 1.59 5.27 -14.74
C TYR A 52 3.03 4.86 -15.02
N SER A 53 3.95 5.06 -14.07
CA SER A 53 5.31 4.53 -14.15
C SER A 53 5.31 3.01 -14.22
N SER A 54 4.47 2.36 -13.43
CA SER A 54 4.29 0.90 -13.46
C SER A 54 3.67 0.43 -14.78
N MET A 55 2.63 1.11 -15.30
CA MET A 55 2.04 0.82 -16.60
C MET A 55 3.09 0.87 -17.72
N LYS A 56 3.92 1.92 -17.73
CA LYS A 56 5.00 2.08 -18.71
C LYS A 56 5.99 0.93 -18.63
N SER A 57 6.44 0.56 -17.43
CA SER A 57 7.41 -0.52 -17.21
C SER A 57 6.86 -1.89 -17.63
N LEU A 58 5.58 -2.14 -17.36
CA LEU A 58 4.88 -3.38 -17.71
C LEU A 58 4.32 -3.37 -19.14
N LYS A 59 4.53 -2.28 -19.89
CA LYS A 59 3.98 -2.10 -21.25
C LYS A 59 2.45 -2.26 -21.29
N ILE A 60 1.76 -1.79 -20.27
CA ILE A 60 0.29 -1.68 -20.27
C ILE A 60 -0.04 -0.35 -20.93
N ARG A 61 -0.88 -0.39 -21.97
CA ARG A 61 -1.27 0.81 -22.70
C ARG A 61 -2.09 1.74 -21.82
N GLN A 62 -1.67 2.99 -21.72
CA GLN A 62 -2.44 4.02 -21.03
C GLN A 62 -3.71 4.36 -21.81
N SER A 63 -4.87 4.28 -21.17
CA SER A 63 -6.18 4.61 -21.75
C SER A 63 -6.73 5.95 -21.29
N LEU A 64 -6.28 6.44 -20.12
CA LEU A 64 -6.65 7.74 -19.54
C LEU A 64 -5.40 8.55 -19.22
N SER A 65 -5.43 9.85 -19.44
CA SER A 65 -4.42 10.78 -18.91
C SER A 65 -4.54 10.93 -17.40
N ASN A 66 -3.50 11.48 -16.74
CA ASN A 66 -3.54 11.76 -15.29
C ASN A 66 -4.75 12.61 -14.91
N LYS A 67 -5.06 13.66 -15.70
CA LYS A 67 -6.20 14.57 -15.47
C LYS A 67 -7.55 13.88 -15.59
N GLU A 68 -7.69 12.98 -16.57
CA GLU A 68 -8.92 12.20 -16.74
C GLU A 68 -9.13 11.20 -15.61
N MET A 69 -8.05 10.55 -15.16
CA MET A 69 -8.09 9.64 -14.02
C MET A 69 -8.46 10.38 -12.72
N GLU A 70 -7.82 11.52 -12.46
CA GLU A 70 -8.13 12.38 -11.33
C GLU A 70 -9.60 12.83 -11.37
N LYS A 71 -10.08 13.31 -12.51
CA LYS A 71 -11.49 13.68 -12.71
C LYS A 71 -12.43 12.52 -12.41
N ALA A 72 -12.14 11.31 -12.92
CA ALA A 72 -12.94 10.12 -12.69
C ALA A 72 -13.02 9.74 -11.20
N VAL A 73 -11.89 9.84 -10.46
CA VAL A 73 -11.83 9.61 -9.02
C VAL A 73 -12.74 10.58 -8.26
N TYR A 74 -12.60 11.88 -8.51
CA TYR A 74 -13.41 12.88 -7.80
C TYR A 74 -14.89 12.84 -8.19
N GLU A 75 -15.21 12.57 -9.46
CA GLU A 75 -16.58 12.38 -9.90
C GLU A 75 -17.24 11.18 -9.22
N LEU A 76 -16.51 10.07 -9.08
CA LEU A 76 -16.99 8.88 -8.39
C LEU A 76 -17.27 9.15 -6.90
N LEU A 77 -16.39 9.88 -6.22
CA LEU A 77 -16.60 10.30 -4.83
C LEU A 77 -17.87 11.14 -4.70
N ARG A 78 -18.04 12.15 -5.57
CA ARG A 78 -19.20 13.05 -5.58
C ARG A 78 -20.50 12.29 -5.80
N ILE A 79 -20.56 11.39 -6.77
CA ILE A 79 -21.78 10.64 -7.12
C ILE A 79 -22.18 9.65 -6.00
N ASN A 80 -21.19 9.10 -5.28
CA ASN A 80 -21.43 8.23 -4.13
C ASN A 80 -21.60 8.97 -2.80
N ASN A 81 -21.52 10.31 -2.78
CA ASN A 81 -21.56 11.15 -1.58
C ASN A 81 -20.52 10.73 -0.52
N LEU A 82 -19.28 10.49 -0.96
CA LEU A 82 -18.18 10.03 -0.12
C LEU A 82 -17.18 11.15 0.13
N GLU A 83 -16.96 11.50 1.41
CA GLU A 83 -15.93 12.44 1.86
C GLU A 83 -14.71 11.70 2.39
N ASP A 84 -14.91 10.85 3.39
CA ASP A 84 -13.87 9.93 3.89
C ASP A 84 -14.03 8.57 3.23
N ALA A 85 -13.13 8.26 2.31
CA ALA A 85 -13.25 7.05 1.51
C ALA A 85 -11.93 6.29 1.33
N SER A 86 -12.06 4.99 1.16
CA SER A 86 -11.05 4.11 0.58
C SER A 86 -11.37 3.93 -0.90
N ILE A 87 -10.45 4.31 -1.76
CA ILE A 87 -10.60 4.28 -3.21
C ILE A 87 -9.60 3.28 -3.77
N ARG A 88 -10.05 2.38 -4.64
CA ARG A 88 -9.20 1.45 -5.38
C ARG A 88 -9.27 1.76 -6.87
N ILE A 89 -8.11 2.02 -7.46
CA ILE A 89 -7.92 2.15 -8.90
C ILE A 89 -7.28 0.86 -9.38
N THR A 90 -7.95 0.09 -10.22
CA THR A 90 -7.47 -1.18 -10.76
C THR A 90 -7.30 -1.06 -12.26
N ILE A 91 -6.14 -1.45 -12.77
CA ILE A 91 -5.84 -1.48 -14.19
C ILE A 91 -5.40 -2.90 -14.57
N SER A 92 -6.16 -3.55 -15.42
CA SER A 92 -5.72 -4.77 -16.09
C SER A 92 -5.22 -4.47 -17.49
N ARG A 93 -4.44 -5.39 -18.07
CA ARG A 93 -4.06 -5.27 -19.48
C ARG A 93 -5.25 -5.38 -20.44
N GLY A 94 -6.42 -5.84 -19.96
CA GLY A 94 -7.61 -6.04 -20.79
C GLY A 94 -7.69 -7.44 -21.41
N ILE A 95 -8.44 -7.54 -22.52
CA ILE A 95 -8.73 -8.80 -23.17
C ILE A 95 -7.75 -9.02 -24.32
N SER A 96 -7.10 -10.21 -24.33
CA SER A 96 -6.32 -10.66 -25.48
C SER A 96 -7.15 -11.55 -26.40
N LYS A 97 -7.27 -11.17 -27.66
CA LYS A 97 -8.02 -11.95 -28.67
C LYS A 97 -7.43 -13.34 -28.94
N GLN A 98 -6.12 -13.50 -28.74
CA GLN A 98 -5.40 -14.73 -29.10
C GLN A 98 -5.15 -15.68 -27.94
N ARG A 99 -5.59 -15.38 -26.71
CA ARG A 99 -5.32 -16.20 -25.48
C ARG A 99 -3.88 -16.66 -25.34
N VAL A 100 -2.91 -15.84 -25.74
CA VAL A 100 -1.48 -16.12 -25.66
C VAL A 100 -0.83 -15.25 -24.60
N PHE A 101 0.33 -15.71 -24.08
CA PHE A 101 1.10 -14.93 -23.11
C PHE A 101 1.82 -13.72 -23.72
N ASN A 102 1.82 -13.58 -25.04
CA ASN A 102 2.43 -12.43 -25.70
C ASN A 102 1.71 -11.13 -25.38
N ILE A 103 2.48 -10.08 -25.14
CA ILE A 103 1.98 -8.73 -24.95
C ILE A 103 1.75 -8.11 -26.33
N SER A 104 0.49 -7.81 -26.66
CA SER A 104 0.12 -7.10 -27.88
C SER A 104 0.00 -5.60 -27.59
N GLN A 105 0.46 -4.75 -28.51
CA GLN A 105 0.27 -3.30 -28.40
C GLN A 105 -1.17 -2.85 -28.67
N ASN A 106 -2.01 -3.75 -29.20
CA ASN A 106 -3.40 -3.46 -29.54
C ASN A 106 -4.38 -3.77 -28.40
N GLU A 107 -3.92 -4.26 -27.26
CA GLU A 107 -4.77 -4.51 -26.11
C GLU A 107 -5.17 -3.18 -25.46
N VAL A 108 -6.44 -3.04 -25.14
CA VAL A 108 -6.99 -1.88 -24.43
C VAL A 108 -7.09 -2.25 -22.97
N ALA A 109 -6.38 -1.51 -22.12
CA ALA A 109 -6.42 -1.72 -20.68
C ALA A 109 -7.82 -1.45 -20.12
N ASN A 110 -8.30 -2.32 -19.23
CA ASN A 110 -9.47 -2.03 -18.42
C ASN A 110 -9.08 -1.16 -17.22
N VAL A 111 -9.87 -0.12 -16.99
CA VAL A 111 -9.75 0.79 -15.84
C VAL A 111 -11.01 0.67 -15.00
N VAL A 112 -10.85 0.23 -13.76
CA VAL A 112 -11.95 0.14 -12.79
C VAL A 112 -11.58 0.98 -11.56
N ILE A 113 -12.48 1.90 -11.17
CA ILE A 113 -12.34 2.65 -9.94
C ILE A 113 -13.54 2.34 -9.05
N SER A 114 -13.28 1.84 -7.86
CA SER A 114 -14.28 1.64 -6.81
C SER A 114 -13.94 2.50 -5.58
N ALA A 115 -14.96 2.98 -4.89
CA ALA A 115 -14.81 3.76 -3.67
C ALA A 115 -15.84 3.29 -2.66
N GLN A 116 -15.46 3.27 -1.38
CA GLN A 116 -16.36 2.95 -0.26
C GLN A 116 -16.02 3.83 0.92
N SER A 117 -16.99 4.05 1.81
CA SER A 117 -16.75 4.78 3.05
C SER A 117 -15.58 4.18 3.79
N PHE A 118 -14.66 5.03 4.24
CA PHE A 118 -13.53 4.58 5.04
C PHE A 118 -13.99 4.24 6.46
N ILE A 119 -13.64 3.05 6.92
CA ILE A 119 -13.86 2.61 8.29
C ILE A 119 -12.54 2.75 9.05
N PRO A 120 -12.42 3.74 9.96
CA PRO A 120 -11.20 3.91 10.76
C PRO A 120 -10.88 2.65 11.57
N ARG A 121 -9.59 2.39 11.75
CA ARG A 121 -9.17 1.36 12.69
C ARG A 121 -9.46 1.82 14.13
N PRO A 122 -9.73 0.87 15.06
CA PRO A 122 -9.91 1.21 16.47
C PRO A 122 -8.77 2.09 16.98
N ILE A 123 -9.09 3.12 17.73
CA ILE A 123 -8.09 4.08 18.25
C ILE A 123 -7.04 3.38 19.12
N GLU A 124 -7.43 2.31 19.78
CA GLU A 124 -6.56 1.48 20.63
C GLU A 124 -5.36 0.92 19.86
N PHE A 125 -5.50 0.71 18.53
CA PHE A 125 -4.38 0.23 17.72
C PHE A 125 -3.26 1.27 17.62
N TYR A 126 -3.61 2.55 17.69
CA TYR A 126 -2.66 3.65 17.67
C TYR A 126 -2.14 4.02 19.07
N GLU A 127 -2.96 3.84 20.11
CA GLU A 127 -2.61 4.17 21.49
C GLU A 127 -1.86 3.04 22.21
N LYS A 128 -2.23 1.78 21.94
CA LYS A 128 -1.64 0.59 22.60
C LYS A 128 -0.69 -0.17 21.70
N GLY A 129 -0.75 0.08 20.36
CA GLY A 129 0.00 -0.67 19.37
C GLY A 129 -0.63 -2.02 19.01
N ILE A 130 -0.07 -2.66 18.00
CA ILE A 130 -0.53 -3.96 17.48
C ILE A 130 0.56 -5.01 17.60
N ASN A 131 0.19 -6.29 17.47
CA ASN A 131 1.11 -7.40 17.32
C ASN A 131 1.29 -7.73 15.84
N ALA A 132 2.49 -8.16 15.47
CA ALA A 132 2.82 -8.70 14.16
C ALA A 132 3.55 -10.04 14.31
N ASP A 133 3.49 -10.88 13.27
CA ASP A 133 4.29 -12.10 13.18
C ASP A 133 5.28 -11.99 12.03
N ILE A 134 6.35 -12.78 12.08
CA ILE A 134 7.23 -13.01 10.92
C ILE A 134 6.84 -14.35 10.30
N THR A 135 6.58 -14.36 9.00
CA THR A 135 6.27 -15.59 8.28
C THR A 135 7.52 -16.41 7.95
N HIS A 136 7.37 -17.72 7.91
CA HIS A 136 8.42 -18.64 7.42
C HIS A 136 8.58 -18.59 5.89
N PHE A 137 7.57 -18.14 5.16
CA PHE A 137 7.66 -17.94 3.72
C PHE A 137 8.60 -16.78 3.40
N LYS A 138 9.48 -16.99 2.45
CA LYS A 138 10.48 -15.98 2.03
C LYS A 138 10.03 -15.29 0.74
N ARG A 139 10.03 -13.95 0.76
CA ARG A 139 9.80 -13.17 -0.45
C ARG A 139 11.04 -13.20 -1.35
N ASN A 140 10.86 -13.48 -2.63
CA ASN A 140 11.94 -13.37 -3.60
C ASN A 140 12.16 -11.89 -3.95
N SER A 141 13.25 -11.29 -3.43
CA SER A 141 13.59 -9.88 -3.70
C SER A 141 14.01 -9.63 -5.16
N GLN A 142 14.38 -10.68 -5.89
CA GLN A 142 14.73 -10.63 -7.31
C GLN A 142 13.47 -10.71 -8.20
N SER A 143 12.32 -11.00 -7.63
CA SER A 143 11.06 -11.06 -8.39
C SER A 143 10.71 -9.68 -8.98
N LEU A 144 10.37 -9.67 -10.27
CA LEU A 144 9.87 -8.48 -10.93
C LEU A 144 8.60 -7.94 -10.22
N LEU A 145 7.76 -8.84 -9.67
CA LEU A 145 6.50 -8.48 -8.99
C LEU A 145 6.72 -7.67 -7.71
N SER A 146 7.86 -7.83 -7.01
CA SER A 146 8.14 -7.06 -5.79
C SER A 146 8.27 -5.54 -6.02
N ARG A 147 8.51 -5.14 -7.27
CA ARG A 147 8.68 -3.73 -7.67
C ARG A 147 7.37 -3.02 -8.03
N PHE A 148 6.28 -3.77 -8.18
CA PHE A 148 5.00 -3.25 -8.64
C PHE A 148 3.88 -3.58 -7.66
N LYS A 149 2.88 -2.70 -7.59
CA LYS A 149 1.63 -2.98 -6.89
C LYS A 149 0.71 -3.78 -7.82
N ALA A 150 1.13 -5.04 -8.10
CA ALA A 150 0.48 -5.94 -9.05
C ALA A 150 -0.77 -6.61 -8.45
N LEU A 151 -1.64 -7.15 -9.30
CA LEU A 151 -2.85 -7.87 -8.87
C LEU A 151 -2.56 -9.25 -8.25
N ASN A 152 -1.33 -9.73 -8.31
CA ASN A 152 -0.87 -11.02 -7.77
C ASN A 152 -0.71 -10.97 -6.23
N TYR A 153 -1.82 -10.97 -5.50
CA TYR A 153 -1.83 -10.80 -4.03
C TYR A 153 -2.07 -12.11 -3.26
N LEU A 154 -2.09 -13.26 -3.96
CA LEU A 154 -2.41 -14.55 -3.35
C LEU A 154 -1.48 -14.91 -2.19
N GLU A 155 -0.16 -14.73 -2.36
CA GLU A 155 0.84 -14.96 -1.30
C GLU A 155 0.53 -14.12 -0.05
N SER A 156 0.32 -12.81 -0.22
CA SER A 156 0.00 -11.88 0.87
C SER A 156 -1.31 -12.25 1.57
N ILE A 157 -2.32 -12.70 0.82
CA ILE A 157 -3.61 -13.12 1.38
C ILE A 157 -3.43 -14.38 2.23
N ILE A 158 -2.74 -15.41 1.74
CA ILE A 158 -2.52 -16.67 2.46
C ILE A 158 -1.76 -16.39 3.75
N VAL A 159 -0.60 -15.73 3.66
CA VAL A 159 0.27 -15.44 4.79
C VAL A 159 -0.44 -14.61 5.86
N ARG A 160 -1.21 -13.60 5.46
CA ARG A 160 -1.97 -12.78 6.40
C ARG A 160 -3.04 -13.60 7.15
N ASN A 161 -3.74 -14.50 6.44
CA ASN A 161 -4.76 -15.32 7.06
C ASN A 161 -4.22 -16.37 8.04
N GLU A 162 -2.95 -16.78 7.93
CA GLU A 162 -2.30 -17.65 8.92
C GLU A 162 -2.00 -16.94 10.26
N ALA A 163 -1.88 -15.61 10.25
CA ALA A 163 -1.59 -14.82 11.44
C ALA A 163 -2.86 -14.39 12.22
N ILE A 164 -4.01 -14.28 11.57
CA ILE A 164 -5.26 -13.86 12.18
C ILE A 164 -5.65 -14.73 13.41
N PRO A 165 -5.60 -16.06 13.34
CA PRO A 165 -5.92 -16.92 14.50
C PRO A 165 -4.97 -16.74 15.67
N LYS A 166 -3.76 -16.22 15.45
CA LYS A 166 -2.76 -15.92 16.48
C LYS A 166 -2.96 -14.54 17.13
N GLY A 167 -3.95 -13.76 16.68
CA GLY A 167 -4.22 -12.41 17.17
C GLY A 167 -3.26 -11.35 16.62
N SER A 168 -2.52 -11.65 15.57
CA SER A 168 -1.63 -10.70 14.92
C SER A 168 -2.38 -9.87 13.87
N PHE A 169 -2.08 -8.58 13.84
CA PHE A 169 -2.68 -7.64 12.89
C PHE A 169 -2.04 -7.71 11.51
N GLU A 170 -0.74 -7.98 11.45
CA GLU A 170 0.03 -8.01 10.21
C GLU A 170 1.10 -9.10 10.27
N THR A 171 1.57 -9.52 9.09
CA THR A 171 2.65 -10.48 8.96
C THR A 171 3.78 -9.87 8.13
N ILE A 172 5.00 -10.00 8.62
CA ILE A 172 6.21 -9.43 8.04
C ILE A 172 6.93 -10.50 7.23
N PHE A 173 7.30 -10.18 6.00
CA PHE A 173 8.15 -11.02 5.15
C PHE A 173 9.64 -10.73 5.41
N LEU A 174 10.43 -11.79 5.42
CA LEU A 174 11.85 -11.74 5.15
C LEU A 174 12.11 -12.16 3.70
N ASN A 175 13.18 -11.67 3.08
CA ASN A 175 13.57 -12.15 1.76
C ASN A 175 14.37 -13.45 1.83
N GLU A 176 14.75 -13.99 0.67
CA GLU A 176 15.53 -15.23 0.51
C GLU A 176 16.88 -15.19 1.22
N PHE A 177 17.41 -14.00 1.51
CA PHE A 177 18.66 -13.81 2.27
C PHE A 177 18.43 -13.59 3.77
N GLY A 178 17.18 -13.64 4.24
CA GLY A 178 16.79 -13.41 5.63
C GLY A 178 16.86 -11.94 6.05
N TYR A 179 16.78 -11.00 5.11
CA TYR A 179 16.60 -9.58 5.41
C TYR A 179 15.12 -9.23 5.50
N VAL A 180 14.78 -8.32 6.41
CA VAL A 180 13.43 -7.77 6.56
C VAL A 180 13.00 -7.09 5.25
N CYS A 181 11.77 -7.38 4.81
CA CYS A 181 11.15 -6.75 3.65
C CYS A 181 10.09 -5.75 4.10
N GLU A 182 8.87 -6.20 4.13
CA GLU A 182 7.68 -5.40 4.42
C GLU A 182 6.56 -6.30 4.96
N GLY A 183 5.45 -5.73 5.41
CA GLY A 183 4.26 -6.49 5.75
C GLY A 183 3.52 -7.00 4.50
N THR A 184 2.43 -7.75 4.71
CA THR A 184 1.61 -8.27 3.60
C THR A 184 0.96 -7.16 2.78
N VAL A 185 0.65 -6.02 3.42
CA VAL A 185 0.04 -4.84 2.79
C VAL A 185 0.64 -3.50 3.27
N SER A 186 1.79 -3.52 3.92
CA SER A 186 2.40 -2.35 4.58
C SER A 186 3.91 -2.33 4.46
N ASN A 187 4.52 -1.13 4.40
CA ASN A 187 5.95 -0.99 4.64
C ASN A 187 6.24 -0.99 6.14
N ILE A 188 7.49 -1.26 6.52
CA ILE A 188 7.93 -1.33 7.91
C ILE A 188 9.04 -0.33 8.19
N PHE A 189 8.98 0.25 9.36
CA PHE A 189 10.01 1.12 9.92
C PHE A 189 10.40 0.66 11.32
N MET A 190 11.65 0.90 11.68
CA MET A 190 12.20 0.65 13.00
C MET A 190 12.99 1.87 13.48
N VAL A 191 13.07 2.05 14.79
CA VAL A 191 13.81 3.13 15.43
C VAL A 191 14.87 2.53 16.34
N LYS A 192 16.10 3.04 16.23
CA LYS A 192 17.19 2.72 17.18
C LYS A 192 18.01 3.98 17.46
N GLY A 193 18.07 4.37 18.71
CA GLY A 193 18.58 5.68 19.09
C GLY A 193 17.75 6.81 18.45
N ASN A 194 18.40 7.78 17.85
CA ASN A 194 17.74 8.88 17.12
C ASN A 194 17.70 8.62 15.60
N LYS A 195 17.62 7.35 15.18
CA LYS A 195 17.68 6.95 13.78
C LYS A 195 16.43 6.18 13.37
N LEU A 196 15.77 6.67 12.32
CA LEU A 196 14.67 5.97 11.66
C LEU A 196 15.21 5.11 10.53
N MET A 197 14.93 3.82 10.57
CA MET A 197 15.44 2.84 9.61
C MET A 197 14.28 2.14 8.91
N THR A 198 14.48 1.83 7.62
CA THR A 198 13.51 1.05 6.83
C THR A 198 14.25 0.18 5.81
N PRO A 199 13.76 -1.01 5.47
CA PRO A 199 14.36 -1.82 4.43
C PRO A 199 14.47 -1.07 3.11
N SER A 200 15.61 -1.20 2.45
CA SER A 200 15.84 -0.64 1.11
C SER A 200 15.03 -1.40 0.05
N LEU A 201 14.75 -0.74 -1.07
CA LEU A 201 13.88 -1.30 -2.12
C LEU A 201 14.43 -2.61 -2.72
N ASP A 202 15.74 -2.82 -2.69
CA ASP A 202 16.39 -4.05 -3.15
C ASP A 202 16.16 -5.26 -2.21
N CYS A 203 15.56 -5.05 -1.05
CA CYS A 203 15.05 -6.14 -0.21
C CYS A 203 13.74 -6.76 -0.73
N GLY A 204 13.17 -6.28 -1.84
CA GLY A 204 11.88 -6.74 -2.36
C GLY A 204 10.70 -5.96 -1.78
N VAL A 205 10.89 -4.67 -1.55
CA VAL A 205 9.93 -3.76 -0.90
C VAL A 205 9.25 -2.86 -1.94
N LEU A 206 7.94 -2.70 -1.78
CA LEU A 206 7.19 -1.73 -2.58
C LEU A 206 7.61 -0.30 -2.22
N PRO A 207 7.89 0.59 -3.21
CA PRO A 207 8.12 2.02 -2.96
C PRO A 207 6.81 2.71 -2.54
N GLY A 208 6.45 2.59 -1.25
CA GLY A 208 5.20 3.10 -0.69
C GLY A 208 5.13 4.62 -0.68
N ILE A 209 3.95 5.20 -0.98
CA ILE A 209 3.75 6.66 -0.90
C ILE A 209 3.85 7.12 0.54
N THR A 210 3.17 6.44 1.47
CA THR A 210 3.28 6.74 2.90
C THR A 210 4.72 6.54 3.40
N ARG A 211 5.45 5.51 2.91
CA ARG A 211 6.88 5.32 3.22
C ARG A 211 7.72 6.53 2.81
N LYS A 212 7.53 7.06 1.59
CA LYS A 212 8.19 8.28 1.10
C LYS A 212 7.93 9.46 2.03
N ILE A 213 6.66 9.71 2.37
CA ILE A 213 6.24 10.80 3.25
C ILE A 213 6.90 10.67 4.63
N VAL A 214 6.94 9.48 5.20
CA VAL A 214 7.57 9.23 6.52
C VAL A 214 9.06 9.56 6.51
N LEU A 215 9.79 9.21 5.45
CA LEU A 215 11.20 9.57 5.30
C LEU A 215 11.40 11.09 5.19
N GLU A 216 10.54 11.78 4.45
CA GLU A 216 10.55 13.25 4.34
C GLU A 216 10.26 13.91 5.69
N LEU A 217 9.21 13.45 6.41
CA LEU A 217 8.86 13.97 7.75
C LEU A 217 9.96 13.72 8.79
N ALA A 218 10.65 12.59 8.71
CA ALA A 218 11.79 12.30 9.59
C ALA A 218 12.92 13.31 9.39
N SER A 219 13.21 13.68 8.14
CA SER A 219 14.19 14.73 7.81
C SER A 219 13.80 16.08 8.44
N TYR A 220 12.53 16.49 8.33
CA TYR A 220 12.02 17.70 8.98
C TYR A 220 12.13 17.65 10.52
N ALA A 221 11.97 16.48 11.11
CA ALA A 221 12.08 16.27 12.55
C ALA A 221 13.54 16.16 13.06
N ALA A 222 14.53 16.38 12.20
CA ALA A 222 15.96 16.21 12.45
C ALA A 222 16.33 14.79 12.95
N LEU A 223 15.59 13.78 12.51
CA LEU A 223 15.91 12.38 12.73
C LEU A 223 16.86 11.89 11.63
N GLY A 224 17.89 11.14 12.02
CA GLY A 224 18.71 10.43 11.05
C GLY A 224 17.85 9.37 10.34
N THR A 225 17.98 9.26 9.02
CA THR A 225 17.28 8.21 8.25
C THR A 225 18.27 7.23 7.65
N GLN A 226 17.89 5.97 7.58
CA GLN A 226 18.68 4.92 6.93
C GLN A 226 17.77 3.95 6.17
N GLU A 227 17.99 3.84 4.87
CA GLU A 227 17.49 2.73 4.07
C GLU A 227 18.58 1.67 3.97
N GLY A 228 18.27 0.40 4.29
CA GLY A 228 19.31 -0.64 4.33
C GLY A 228 18.77 -2.07 4.39
N LYS A 229 19.69 -3.00 4.60
CA LYS A 229 19.40 -4.43 4.79
C LYS A 229 19.52 -4.76 6.27
N PHE A 230 18.42 -5.15 6.87
CA PHE A 230 18.33 -5.44 8.30
C PHE A 230 17.93 -6.88 8.51
N LYS A 231 18.53 -7.54 9.48
CA LYS A 231 18.15 -8.90 9.90
C LYS A 231 16.97 -8.87 10.87
N GLU A 232 16.34 -10.01 11.03
CA GLU A 232 15.24 -10.23 11.97
C GLU A 232 15.57 -9.78 13.38
N GLU A 233 16.79 -10.09 13.86
CA GLU A 233 17.25 -9.73 15.19
C GLU A 233 17.35 -8.22 15.36
N GLU A 234 17.81 -7.49 14.34
CA GLU A 234 17.90 -6.03 14.39
C GLU A 234 16.51 -5.39 14.47
N LEU A 235 15.50 -5.97 13.77
CA LEU A 235 14.11 -5.55 13.87
C LEU A 235 13.57 -5.79 15.27
N LYS A 236 13.78 -6.99 15.83
CA LYS A 236 13.29 -7.38 17.15
C LYS A 236 14.02 -6.66 18.30
N ASP A 237 15.26 -6.18 18.07
CA ASP A 237 16.07 -5.39 19.01
C ASP A 237 15.85 -3.87 18.88
N SER A 238 14.93 -3.44 18.04
CA SER A 238 14.60 -2.03 17.86
C SER A 238 13.86 -1.47 19.07
N GLU A 239 14.02 -0.16 19.30
CA GLU A 239 13.32 0.55 20.38
C GLU A 239 11.84 0.78 20.04
N GLU A 240 11.56 1.06 18.76
CA GLU A 240 10.22 1.23 18.22
C GLU A 240 10.12 0.58 16.86
N VAL A 241 8.94 0.06 16.52
CA VAL A 241 8.58 -0.43 15.18
C VAL A 241 7.20 0.08 14.82
N PHE A 242 6.99 0.44 13.57
CA PHE A 242 5.66 0.77 13.05
C PHE A 242 5.51 0.37 11.58
N LEU A 243 4.25 0.20 11.17
CA LEU A 243 3.87 -0.14 9.80
C LEU A 243 3.16 1.03 9.13
N THR A 244 3.25 1.12 7.81
CA THR A 244 2.65 2.21 7.05
C THR A 244 1.97 1.74 5.77
N ASN A 245 0.80 2.27 5.49
CA ASN A 245 0.18 2.32 4.17
C ASN A 245 -0.85 3.45 4.10
N SER A 246 -1.44 3.69 2.94
CA SER A 246 -2.39 4.80 2.73
C SER A 246 -3.65 4.75 3.59
N LEU A 247 -4.05 3.58 4.10
CA LEU A 247 -5.27 3.42 4.89
C LEU A 247 -5.02 3.40 6.39
N ILE A 248 -3.90 2.81 6.85
CA ILE A 248 -3.56 2.74 8.28
C ILE A 248 -2.68 3.90 8.73
N GLU A 249 -2.24 4.77 7.81
CA GLU A 249 -1.27 5.83 8.12
C GLU A 249 0.01 5.24 8.72
N LEU A 250 0.29 5.50 10.00
CA LEU A 250 1.35 4.87 10.77
C LEU A 250 0.73 4.11 11.95
N ILE A 251 0.93 2.79 12.01
CA ILE A 251 0.42 1.96 13.11
C ILE A 251 1.58 1.36 13.91
N PRO A 252 1.67 1.61 15.23
CA PRO A 252 2.77 1.11 16.05
C PRO A 252 2.71 -0.41 16.23
N VAL A 253 3.86 -1.07 16.21
CA VAL A 253 4.03 -2.50 16.51
C VAL A 253 4.74 -2.63 17.86
N VAL A 254 4.10 -3.26 18.84
CA VAL A 254 4.64 -3.40 20.20
C VAL A 254 5.13 -4.81 20.51
N LYS A 255 4.81 -5.76 19.62
CA LYS A 255 5.23 -7.16 19.75
C LYS A 255 5.41 -7.78 18.37
N ILE A 256 6.49 -8.53 18.14
CA ILE A 256 6.73 -9.33 16.95
C ILE A 256 7.00 -10.77 17.40
N ASP A 257 6.21 -11.72 16.93
CA ASP A 257 6.13 -13.10 17.42
C ASP A 257 5.92 -13.07 18.96
N ASP A 258 6.82 -13.67 19.70
CA ASP A 258 6.79 -13.67 21.16
C ASP A 258 7.63 -12.58 21.82
N ARG A 259 8.31 -11.74 21.03
CA ARG A 259 9.23 -10.72 21.53
C ARG A 259 8.57 -9.34 21.57
N ARG A 260 8.62 -8.68 22.73
CA ARG A 260 8.22 -7.27 22.88
C ARG A 260 9.24 -6.37 22.19
N ILE A 261 8.75 -5.34 21.49
CA ILE A 261 9.56 -4.29 20.91
C ILE A 261 9.78 -3.21 21.97
N GLY A 262 11.05 -2.84 22.21
CA GLY A 262 11.42 -1.89 23.24
C GLY A 262 10.85 -2.29 24.62
N ASN A 263 10.05 -1.42 25.19
CA ASN A 263 9.35 -1.67 26.46
C ASN A 263 7.94 -2.27 26.31
N GLY A 264 7.53 -2.62 25.10
CA GLY A 264 6.21 -3.16 24.79
C GLY A 264 5.10 -2.09 24.75
N ARG A 265 5.46 -0.82 24.57
CA ARG A 265 4.55 0.32 24.46
C ARG A 265 4.83 1.11 23.19
N VAL A 266 3.86 1.93 22.79
CA VAL A 266 4.02 2.83 21.64
C VAL A 266 5.13 3.84 21.91
N GLY A 267 6.07 3.91 20.99
CA GLY A 267 7.25 4.77 21.14
C GLY A 267 6.97 6.24 20.80
N HIS A 268 7.74 7.11 21.42
CA HIS A 268 7.60 8.56 21.29
C HIS A 268 7.87 9.07 19.86
N LEU A 269 8.87 8.50 19.18
CA LEU A 269 9.21 8.93 17.82
C LEU A 269 8.13 8.52 16.81
N THR A 270 7.56 7.33 16.96
CA THR A 270 6.40 6.89 16.18
C THR A 270 5.23 7.86 16.35
N GLN A 271 4.89 8.24 17.58
CA GLN A 271 3.83 9.20 17.85
C GLN A 271 4.13 10.59 17.24
N LYS A 272 5.36 11.06 17.36
CA LYS A 272 5.80 12.34 16.79
C LYS A 272 5.64 12.35 15.26
N ILE A 273 6.14 11.33 14.57
CA ILE A 273 6.04 11.24 13.11
C ILE A 273 4.57 11.12 12.68
N HIS A 274 3.76 10.34 13.41
CA HIS A 274 2.32 10.22 13.13
C HIS A 274 1.58 11.54 13.30
N SER A 275 1.93 12.33 14.31
CA SER A 275 1.37 13.68 14.48
C SER A 275 1.73 14.59 13.32
N LEU A 276 2.99 14.59 12.87
CA LEU A 276 3.42 15.36 11.70
C LEU A 276 2.71 14.90 10.40
N TYR A 277 2.48 13.59 10.26
CA TYR A 277 1.71 13.06 9.14
C TYR A 277 0.27 13.59 9.15
N LYS A 278 -0.40 13.58 10.29
CA LYS A 278 -1.76 14.13 10.45
C LYS A 278 -1.83 15.64 10.18
N GLU A 279 -0.80 16.39 10.56
CA GLU A 279 -0.68 17.80 10.22
C GLU A 279 -0.55 18.03 8.72
N LEU A 280 0.25 17.22 8.04
CA LEU A 280 0.40 17.27 6.59
C LEU A 280 -0.94 16.98 5.88
N VAL A 281 -1.66 15.92 6.31
CA VAL A 281 -3.00 15.62 5.80
C VAL A 281 -3.94 16.81 5.97
N LYS A 282 -3.99 17.42 7.18
CA LYS A 282 -4.83 18.60 7.45
C LYS A 282 -4.47 19.81 6.59
N LYS A 283 -3.19 19.98 6.26
CA LYS A 283 -2.72 21.06 5.39
C LYS A 283 -3.19 20.85 3.95
N GLU A 284 -3.10 19.62 3.44
CA GLU A 284 -3.52 19.28 2.06
C GLU A 284 -5.04 19.43 1.87
N ILE A 285 -5.85 19.08 2.88
CA ILE A 285 -7.32 19.26 2.86
C ILE A 285 -7.72 20.73 2.80
N LYS A 286 -6.92 21.66 3.32
CA LYS A 286 -7.23 23.09 3.38
C LYS A 286 -6.83 23.88 2.13
N ASN A 287 -5.99 23.31 1.28
CA ASN A 287 -5.52 23.90 0.03
C ASN A 287 -6.39 23.49 -1.16
#